data_1a24ff4884b99b07c2c95f610fc8a357
#
_entry.id   1a24ff4884b99b07c2c95f610fc8a357
#
_cell.length_a   1.000
_cell.length_b   1.000
_cell.length_c   1.000
_cell.angle_alpha   90.00
_cell.angle_beta   90.00
_cell.angle_gamma   90.00
#
_symmetry.space_group_name_H-M   'P 1'
#
loop_
_entity.id
_entity.type
_entity.pdbx_description
1 polymer ?
#
loop_
_entity_poly.entity_id
_entity_poly.type
_entity_poly.pdbx_seq_one_letter_code
_entity_poly.pdbx_strand_id
1 'polypeptide(L)'
;MSRIFGVPVASVYPHYVTKVTKKGRTEDELVEVITWLTGFDHDELQRHLAEETTFEDFFAAAHLNPNASLITGSVCGVKVQEVEDPLMQKIRYLDKLVD
;
A
#
# COMPACT_ATOMS: atom_id res chain seq x y z
N MET A 1 3.13 -16.15 -10.25
CA MET A 1 3.20 -14.71 -9.98
C MET A 1 1.80 -14.10 -9.89
N SER A 2 1.59 -13.21 -8.98
CA SER A 2 0.31 -12.52 -8.86
C SER A 2 0.22 -11.41 -9.90
N ARG A 3 -0.96 -11.24 -10.51
CA ARG A 3 -1.21 -10.16 -11.47
C ARG A 3 -1.00 -8.77 -10.87
N ILE A 4 -1.26 -8.63 -9.55
CA ILE A 4 -1.18 -7.33 -8.87
C ILE A 4 0.24 -6.74 -8.93
N PHE A 5 1.27 -7.58 -9.05
CA PHE A 5 2.66 -7.12 -9.07
C PHE A 5 2.95 -6.21 -10.27
N GLY A 6 2.35 -6.51 -11.42
CA GLY A 6 2.52 -5.70 -12.62
C GLY A 6 1.52 -4.57 -12.79
N VAL A 7 0.61 -4.38 -11.83
CA VAL A 7 -0.40 -3.33 -11.90
C VAL A 7 0.19 -2.03 -11.36
N PRO A 8 0.01 -0.89 -12.06
CA PRO A 8 0.44 0.39 -11.53
C PRO A 8 -0.29 0.73 -10.23
N VAL A 9 0.44 1.24 -9.25
CA VAL A 9 -0.16 1.67 -7.99
C VAL A 9 -1.24 2.72 -8.24
N ALA A 10 -1.02 3.60 -9.24
CA ALA A 10 -1.98 4.64 -9.61
C ALA A 10 -3.32 4.07 -10.06
N SER A 11 -3.36 2.85 -10.60
CA SER A 11 -4.62 2.21 -11.01
C SER A 11 -5.47 1.77 -9.82
N VAL A 12 -4.84 1.46 -8.70
CA VAL A 12 -5.53 1.02 -7.48
C VAL A 12 -5.75 2.17 -6.51
N TYR A 13 -4.94 3.21 -6.60
CA TYR A 13 -5.02 4.37 -5.71
C TYR A 13 -6.43 4.94 -5.56
N PRO A 14 -7.23 5.12 -6.66
CA PRO A 14 -8.60 5.60 -6.53
C PRO A 14 -9.49 4.70 -5.68
N HIS A 15 -9.24 3.39 -5.69
CA HIS A 15 -9.98 2.45 -4.86
C HIS A 15 -9.66 2.65 -3.38
N TYR A 16 -8.41 2.96 -3.06
CA TYR A 16 -8.01 3.28 -1.68
C TYR A 16 -8.68 4.58 -1.24
N VAL A 17 -8.70 5.60 -2.10
CA VAL A 17 -9.39 6.86 -1.81
C VAL A 17 -10.87 6.60 -1.50
N THR A 18 -11.53 5.78 -2.32
CA THR A 18 -12.92 5.42 -2.10
C THR A 18 -13.13 4.73 -0.74
N LYS A 19 -12.25 3.80 -0.40
CA LYS A 19 -12.34 3.08 0.88
C LYS A 19 -12.23 4.02 2.07
N VAL A 20 -11.24 4.91 2.06
CA VAL A 20 -11.02 5.80 3.21
C VAL A 20 -12.13 6.86 3.32
N THR A 21 -12.62 7.37 2.20
CA THR A 21 -13.71 8.37 2.22
C THR A 21 -15.01 7.77 2.72
N LYS A 22 -15.28 6.51 2.42
CA LYS A 22 -16.45 5.80 2.96
C LYS A 22 -16.41 5.67 4.48
N LYS A 23 -15.21 5.71 5.06
CA LYS A 23 -15.01 5.64 6.50
C LYS A 23 -14.93 7.01 7.16
N GLY A 24 -15.22 8.08 6.41
CA GLY A 24 -15.14 9.44 6.91
C GLY A 24 -13.74 10.01 7.01
N ARG A 25 -12.77 9.37 6.33
CA ARG A 25 -11.39 9.84 6.30
C ARG A 25 -11.10 10.61 5.01
N THR A 26 -9.95 11.25 4.95
CA THR A 26 -9.55 12.08 3.81
C THR A 26 -8.45 11.43 2.99
N GLU A 27 -8.26 11.93 1.77
CA GLU A 27 -7.15 11.51 0.93
C GLU A 27 -5.80 11.85 1.57
N ASP A 28 -5.70 12.99 2.27
CA ASP A 28 -4.48 13.36 2.98
C ASP A 28 -4.11 12.32 4.03
N GLU A 29 -5.08 11.77 4.73
CA GLU A 29 -4.85 10.69 5.69
C GLU A 29 -4.35 9.43 4.99
N LEU A 30 -4.89 9.11 3.81
CA LEU A 30 -4.41 8.00 2.99
C LEU A 30 -2.94 8.20 2.60
N VAL A 31 -2.58 9.39 2.16
CA VAL A 31 -1.21 9.72 1.80
C VAL A 31 -0.27 9.55 3.00
N GLU A 32 -0.70 9.98 4.19
CA GLU A 32 0.08 9.79 5.41
C GLU A 32 0.32 8.32 5.71
N VAL A 33 -0.69 7.49 5.54
CA VAL A 33 -0.59 6.04 5.77
C VAL A 33 0.42 5.42 4.79
N ILE A 34 0.32 5.77 3.52
CA ILE A 34 1.21 5.23 2.49
C ILE A 34 2.66 5.67 2.74
N THR A 35 2.88 6.95 3.06
CA THR A 35 4.23 7.46 3.33
C THR A 35 4.80 6.86 4.60
N TRP A 36 3.98 6.64 5.61
CA TRP A 36 4.40 5.94 6.83
C TRP A 36 4.89 4.52 6.51
N LEU A 37 4.13 3.79 5.70
CA LEU A 37 4.46 2.39 5.37
C LEU A 37 5.70 2.29 4.50
N THR A 38 5.83 3.15 3.49
CA THR A 38 6.83 3.02 2.43
C THR A 38 8.11 3.81 2.69
N GLY A 39 8.07 4.79 3.58
CA GLY A 39 9.20 5.68 3.80
C GLY A 39 9.36 6.75 2.73
N PHE A 40 8.50 6.79 1.72
CA PHE A 40 8.51 7.86 0.73
C PHE A 40 8.00 9.16 1.34
N ASP A 41 8.50 10.29 0.86
CA ASP A 41 7.89 11.57 1.17
C ASP A 41 6.71 11.83 0.20
N HIS A 42 6.01 12.93 0.40
CA HIS A 42 4.85 13.27 -0.39
C HIS A 42 5.19 13.41 -1.88
N ASP A 43 6.29 14.07 -2.19
CA ASP A 43 6.71 14.30 -3.58
C ASP A 43 7.11 13.01 -4.27
N GLU A 44 7.81 12.11 -3.57
CA GLU A 44 8.18 10.81 -4.11
C GLU A 44 6.95 9.96 -4.41
N LEU A 45 5.97 9.97 -3.51
CA LEU A 45 4.71 9.25 -3.74
C LEU A 45 3.98 9.80 -4.98
N GLN A 46 3.87 11.12 -5.09
CA GLN A 46 3.21 11.73 -6.24
C GLN A 46 3.93 11.40 -7.55
N ARG A 47 5.26 11.36 -7.52
CA ARG A 47 6.04 10.97 -8.70
C ARG A 47 5.75 9.55 -9.13
N HIS A 48 5.71 8.60 -8.16
CA HIS A 48 5.40 7.20 -8.48
C HIS A 48 4.01 7.05 -9.05
N LEU A 49 3.03 7.81 -8.55
CA LEU A 49 1.68 7.79 -9.09
C LEU A 49 1.64 8.35 -10.52
N ALA A 50 2.36 9.44 -10.77
CA ALA A 50 2.42 10.07 -12.09
C ALA A 50 3.14 9.19 -13.11
N GLU A 51 4.16 8.45 -12.69
CA GLU A 51 4.94 7.56 -13.54
C GLU A 51 4.30 6.18 -13.72
N GLU A 52 3.15 5.94 -13.09
CA GLU A 52 2.46 4.66 -13.13
C GLU A 52 3.35 3.49 -12.68
N THR A 53 4.14 3.72 -11.63
CA THR A 53 5.03 2.70 -11.07
C THR A 53 4.23 1.48 -10.63
N THR A 54 4.67 0.29 -11.02
CA THR A 54 4.00 -0.95 -10.63
C THR A 54 4.20 -1.23 -9.14
N PHE A 55 3.33 -2.07 -8.56
CA PHE A 55 3.49 -2.47 -7.15
C PHE A 55 4.86 -3.08 -6.88
N GLU A 56 5.35 -3.91 -7.81
CA GLU A 56 6.67 -4.52 -7.69
C GLU A 56 7.76 -3.46 -7.58
N ASP A 57 7.80 -2.52 -8.51
CA ASP A 57 8.82 -1.47 -8.53
C ASP A 57 8.64 -0.48 -7.39
N PHE A 58 7.39 -0.17 -7.05
CA PHE A 58 7.07 0.75 -5.97
C PHE A 58 7.63 0.24 -4.63
N PHE A 59 7.34 -1.01 -4.29
CA PHE A 59 7.83 -1.58 -3.04
C PHE A 59 9.32 -1.93 -3.10
N ALA A 60 9.87 -2.18 -4.30
CA ALA A 60 11.31 -2.38 -4.45
C ALA A 60 12.10 -1.11 -4.11
N ALA A 61 11.54 0.06 -4.42
CA ALA A 61 12.15 1.35 -4.09
C ALA A 61 11.85 1.80 -2.67
N ALA A 62 10.85 1.22 -2.01
CA ALA A 62 10.40 1.66 -0.70
C ALA A 62 11.34 1.23 0.41
N HIS A 63 11.42 2.05 1.45
CA HIS A 63 12.06 1.72 2.73
C HIS A 63 10.97 1.42 3.74
N LEU A 64 10.55 0.15 3.79
CA LEU A 64 9.41 -0.25 4.61
C LEU A 64 9.64 0.11 6.08
N ASN A 65 8.61 0.68 6.70
CA ASN A 65 8.69 1.04 8.12
C ASN A 65 8.96 -0.22 8.95
N PRO A 66 9.96 -0.20 9.84
CA PRO A 66 10.25 -1.37 10.69
C PRO A 66 9.05 -1.84 11.51
N ASN A 67 8.12 -0.93 11.82
CA ASN A 67 6.92 -1.26 12.58
C ASN A 67 5.83 -1.91 11.71
N ALA A 68 6.05 -2.05 10.41
CA ALA A 68 5.08 -2.71 9.53
C ALA A 68 4.82 -4.15 9.96
N SER A 69 5.81 -4.83 10.53
CA SER A 69 5.65 -6.19 11.03
C SER A 69 4.67 -6.29 12.21
N LEU A 70 4.32 -5.17 12.84
CA LEU A 70 3.31 -5.13 13.90
C LEU A 70 1.89 -5.10 13.34
N ILE A 71 1.73 -4.89 12.03
CA ILE A 71 0.43 -4.91 11.38
C ILE A 71 -0.05 -6.36 11.33
N THR A 72 -1.16 -6.64 12.00
CA THR A 72 -1.74 -7.97 12.07
C THR A 72 -3.22 -7.90 11.71
N GLY A 73 -3.83 -9.08 11.53
CA GLY A 73 -5.24 -9.18 11.23
C GLY A 73 -5.47 -9.76 9.85
N SER A 74 -6.71 -9.74 9.39
CA SER A 74 -7.10 -10.36 8.12
C SER A 74 -7.58 -9.33 7.12
N VAL A 75 -7.25 -9.56 5.85
CA VAL A 75 -7.80 -8.82 4.71
C VAL A 75 -8.34 -9.86 3.75
N CYS A 76 -9.63 -9.77 3.44
CA CYS A 76 -10.29 -10.74 2.54
C CYS A 76 -10.06 -12.19 2.98
N GLY A 77 -10.04 -12.44 4.29
CA GLY A 77 -9.87 -13.78 4.85
C GLY A 77 -8.42 -14.25 4.95
N VAL A 78 -7.46 -13.42 4.57
CA VAL A 78 -6.02 -13.74 4.62
C VAL A 78 -5.37 -12.97 5.75
N LYS A 79 -4.67 -13.69 6.64
CA LYS A 79 -3.92 -13.05 7.72
C LYS A 79 -2.63 -12.45 7.16
N VAL A 80 -2.45 -11.14 7.31
CA VAL A 80 -1.30 -10.44 6.71
C VAL A 80 0.03 -10.96 7.24
N GLN A 81 0.09 -11.37 8.50
CA GLN A 81 1.33 -11.88 9.10
C GLN A 81 1.69 -13.29 8.61
N GLU A 82 0.78 -13.99 7.94
CA GLU A 82 1.00 -15.34 7.43
C GLU A 82 1.26 -15.37 5.92
N VAL A 83 1.28 -14.22 5.25
CA VAL A 83 1.58 -14.16 3.82
C VAL A 83 3.06 -14.45 3.60
N GLU A 84 3.36 -15.51 2.84
CA GLU A 84 4.73 -15.96 2.62
C GLU A 84 5.51 -15.11 1.63
N ASP A 85 4.87 -14.65 0.56
CA ASP A 85 5.54 -13.83 -0.45
C ASP A 85 5.80 -12.43 0.10
N PRO A 86 7.07 -11.96 0.16
CA PRO A 86 7.38 -10.65 0.75
C PRO A 86 6.68 -9.48 0.07
N LEU A 87 6.59 -9.49 -1.27
CA LEU A 87 5.93 -8.40 -1.98
C LEU A 87 4.42 -8.42 -1.73
N MET A 88 3.80 -9.59 -1.80
CA MET A 88 2.39 -9.73 -1.51
C MET A 88 2.09 -9.31 -0.06
N GLN A 89 2.96 -9.65 0.88
CA GLN A 89 2.80 -9.23 2.26
C GLN A 89 2.80 -7.71 2.40
N LYS A 90 3.68 -7.01 1.69
CA LYS A 90 3.73 -5.55 1.71
C LYS A 90 2.43 -4.95 1.15
N ILE A 91 1.91 -5.53 0.07
CA ILE A 91 0.64 -5.10 -0.53
C ILE A 91 -0.50 -5.32 0.48
N ARG A 92 -0.50 -6.45 1.19
CA ARG A 92 -1.52 -6.75 2.20
C ARG A 92 -1.42 -5.83 3.42
N TYR A 93 -0.22 -5.42 3.81
CA TYR A 93 -0.06 -4.41 4.85
C TYR A 93 -0.78 -3.12 4.46
N LEU A 94 -0.58 -2.67 3.22
CA LEU A 94 -1.24 -1.47 2.73
C LEU A 94 -2.76 -1.65 2.71
N ASP A 95 -3.25 -2.79 2.21
CA ASP A 95 -4.67 -3.10 2.20
C ASP A 95 -5.27 -3.04 3.61
N LYS A 96 -4.55 -3.59 4.60
CA LYS A 96 -5.01 -3.59 5.99
C LYS A 96 -5.06 -2.19 6.59
N LEU A 97 -4.08 -1.36 6.25
CA LEU A 97 -4.03 0.01 6.76
C LEU A 97 -5.16 0.88 6.23
N VAL A 98 -5.59 0.64 4.97
CA VAL A 98 -6.70 1.40 4.38
C VAL A 98 -8.07 0.78 4.68
N ASP A 99 -8.09 -0.42 5.18
CA ASP A 99 -9.33 -1.15 5.48
C ASP A 99 -9.99 -0.68 6.84
#